data_1bb6c0c1ca429ba715cc39185ea123c7
#
_entry.id   1bb6c0c1ca429ba715cc39185ea123c7
#
_cell.length_a   1.000
_cell.length_b   1.000
_cell.length_c   1.000
_cell.angle_alpha   90.00
_cell.angle_beta   90.00
_cell.angle_gamma   90.00
#
_symmetry.space_group_name_H-M   'P 1'
#
loop_
_entity.id
_entity.type
_entity.pdbx_description
1 polymer ?
#
loop_
_entity_poly.entity_id
_entity_poly.type
_entity_poly.pdbx_seq_one_letter_code
_entity_poly.pdbx_strand_id
1 'polypeptide(L)'
;MTNRAMEILELVYSTVKTRKQSPLLNTKLEYLDRRAGQKESFLMKDLVFINYRTGMPNKNSSYDTHLYKLCDEAGIKRFCMHAFRHTYATRAIEIGMQPKVLQKLLGHSSIQITMDLYVHTSSDSLREAVDQFEFRA
;
A
#
# COMPACT_ATOMS: atom_id res chain seq x y z
N MET A 1 5.86 -9.84 -7.60
CA MET A 1 5.27 -8.61 -8.17
C MET A 1 4.71 -8.97 -9.53
N THR A 2 3.53 -8.46 -9.93
CA THR A 2 2.95 -8.74 -11.24
C THR A 2 3.73 -8.03 -12.35
N ASN A 3 3.73 -8.58 -13.58
CA ASN A 3 4.41 -7.95 -14.73
C ASN A 3 3.93 -6.51 -14.94
N ARG A 4 2.63 -6.28 -14.81
CA ARG A 4 2.05 -4.93 -14.92
C ARG A 4 2.57 -3.96 -13.88
N ALA A 5 2.78 -4.41 -12.64
CA ALA A 5 3.36 -3.57 -11.59
C ALA A 5 4.83 -3.23 -11.88
N MET A 6 5.59 -4.17 -12.46
CA MET A 6 6.97 -3.92 -12.89
C MET A 6 7.04 -2.88 -14.00
N GLU A 7 6.22 -3.01 -15.05
CA GLU A 7 6.13 -2.03 -16.15
C GLU A 7 5.88 -0.60 -15.62
N ILE A 8 4.91 -0.46 -14.70
CA ILE A 8 4.58 0.85 -14.09
C ILE A 8 5.77 1.39 -13.29
N LEU A 9 6.44 0.54 -12.51
CA LEU A 9 7.61 0.97 -11.72
C LEU A 9 8.79 1.35 -12.61
N GLU A 10 9.02 0.65 -13.71
CA GLU A 10 10.04 1.00 -14.70
C GLU A 10 9.76 2.36 -15.35
N LEU A 11 8.48 2.62 -15.72
CA LEU A 11 8.05 3.91 -16.22
C LEU A 11 8.29 5.03 -15.21
N VAL A 12 7.91 4.82 -13.94
CA VAL A 12 8.16 5.77 -12.85
C VAL A 12 9.65 5.98 -12.66
N TYR A 13 10.44 4.91 -12.63
CA TYR A 13 11.89 4.97 -12.46
C TYR A 13 12.57 5.75 -13.58
N SER A 14 12.20 5.53 -14.84
CA SER A 14 12.73 6.27 -15.99
C SER A 14 12.42 7.77 -15.88
N THR A 15 11.19 8.12 -15.47
CA THR A 15 10.77 9.50 -15.22
C THR A 15 11.57 10.13 -14.08
N VAL A 16 11.80 9.39 -12.98
CA VAL A 16 12.63 9.83 -11.84
C VAL A 16 14.08 10.04 -12.29
N LYS A 17 14.64 9.12 -13.08
CA LYS A 17 16.01 9.21 -13.58
C LYS A 17 16.24 10.48 -14.41
N THR A 18 15.27 10.86 -15.25
CA THR A 18 15.33 12.09 -16.06
C THR A 18 15.31 13.35 -15.20
N ARG A 19 14.66 13.31 -14.02
CA ARG A 19 14.52 14.44 -13.09
C ARG A 19 15.55 14.47 -11.97
N LYS A 20 16.40 13.45 -11.85
CA LYS A 20 17.46 13.34 -10.82
C LYS A 20 18.53 14.45 -10.84
N GLN A 21 18.48 15.34 -11.81
CA GLN A 21 19.39 16.51 -11.90
C GLN A 21 18.94 17.71 -11.05
N SER A 22 17.76 17.65 -10.40
CA SER A 22 17.31 18.74 -9.56
C SER A 22 18.12 18.79 -8.26
N PRO A 23 18.64 19.98 -7.86
CA PRO A 23 19.34 20.17 -6.57
C PRO A 23 18.51 19.74 -5.36
N LEU A 24 17.18 19.83 -5.46
CA LEU A 24 16.24 19.45 -4.40
C LEU A 24 16.29 17.95 -4.08
N LEU A 25 16.71 17.10 -5.03
CA LEU A 25 16.78 15.65 -4.83
C LEU A 25 17.97 15.22 -3.95
N ASN A 26 18.95 16.10 -3.75
CA ASN A 26 20.06 15.86 -2.83
C ASN A 26 19.74 16.30 -1.38
N THR A 27 18.52 16.78 -1.13
CA THR A 27 18.09 17.14 0.22
C THR A 27 18.00 15.88 1.07
N LYS A 28 18.68 15.93 2.22
CA LYS A 28 18.61 14.90 3.25
C LYS A 28 17.41 15.23 4.16
N LEU A 29 16.51 14.30 4.31
CA LEU A 29 15.39 14.41 5.25
C LEU A 29 15.63 13.51 6.45
N GLU A 30 15.37 14.04 7.62
CA GLU A 30 15.38 13.29 8.87
C GLU A 30 13.95 13.02 9.32
N TYR A 31 13.70 11.82 9.78
CA TYR A 31 12.43 11.45 10.38
C TYR A 31 12.66 10.57 11.60
N LEU A 32 11.72 10.63 12.54
CA LEU A 32 11.73 9.76 13.69
C LEU A 32 11.05 8.44 13.33
N ASP A 33 11.79 7.34 13.27
CA ASP A 33 11.17 6.03 13.26
C ASP A 33 10.55 5.75 14.63
N ARG A 34 9.24 5.90 14.70
CA ARG A 34 8.48 5.71 15.95
C ARG A 34 8.54 4.28 16.49
N ARG A 35 8.96 3.29 15.68
CA ARG A 35 9.09 1.88 16.09
C ARG A 35 10.45 1.63 16.72
N ALA A 36 11.50 2.12 16.08
CA ALA A 36 12.87 1.98 16.57
C ALA A 36 13.23 3.04 17.62
N GLY A 37 12.44 4.12 17.73
CA GLY A 37 12.75 5.25 18.60
C GLY A 37 13.98 6.05 18.18
N GLN A 38 14.45 5.82 16.97
CA GLN A 38 15.67 6.42 16.43
C GLN A 38 15.37 7.39 15.28
N LYS A 39 16.23 8.40 15.15
CA LYS A 39 16.19 9.28 13.98
C LYS A 39 16.89 8.60 12.82
N GLU A 40 16.18 8.43 11.72
CA GLU A 40 16.72 7.95 10.46
C GLU A 40 16.77 9.08 9.44
N SER A 41 17.62 8.91 8.43
CA SER A 41 17.73 9.88 7.36
C SER A 41 17.84 9.19 6.01
N PHE A 42 17.26 9.82 4.99
CA PHE A 42 17.37 9.36 3.61
C PHE A 42 17.50 10.56 2.66
N LEU A 43 18.02 10.30 1.47
CA LEU A 43 18.07 11.31 0.41
C LEU A 43 16.76 11.24 -0.41
N MET A 44 16.25 12.40 -0.79
CA MET A 44 15.03 12.47 -1.62
C MET A 44 15.13 11.69 -2.92
N LYS A 45 16.33 11.63 -3.52
CA LYS A 45 16.59 10.83 -4.74
C LYS A 45 16.38 9.33 -4.57
N ASP A 46 16.36 8.81 -3.35
CA ASP A 46 16.19 7.40 -3.04
C ASP A 46 14.71 7.01 -2.95
N LEU A 47 13.80 7.98 -2.94
CA LEU A 47 12.35 7.74 -2.98
C LEU A 47 11.87 7.51 -4.40
N VAL A 48 10.92 6.59 -4.54
CA VAL A 48 10.23 6.32 -5.82
C VAL A 48 9.23 7.43 -6.15
N PHE A 49 8.48 7.89 -5.14
CA PHE A 49 7.42 8.90 -5.30
C PHE A 49 7.78 10.17 -4.52
N ILE A 50 8.09 11.22 -5.24
CA ILE A 50 8.46 12.53 -4.68
C ILE A 50 7.68 13.65 -5.36
N ASN A 51 7.49 14.74 -4.63
CA ASN A 51 6.97 15.97 -5.18
C ASN A 51 8.14 16.80 -5.78
N TYR A 52 8.23 16.79 -7.10
CA TYR A 52 9.31 17.45 -7.83
C TYR A 52 9.30 18.97 -7.73
N ARG A 53 8.18 19.59 -7.33
CA ARG A 53 8.08 21.04 -7.16
C ARG A 53 8.66 21.49 -5.83
N THR A 54 8.48 20.69 -4.78
CA THR A 54 8.87 21.05 -3.41
C THR A 54 10.12 20.31 -2.95
N GLY A 55 10.54 19.24 -3.66
CA GLY A 55 11.62 18.36 -3.23
C GLY A 55 11.28 17.57 -1.96
N MET A 56 10.02 17.47 -1.57
CA MET A 56 9.56 16.80 -0.36
C MET A 56 8.79 15.51 -0.71
N PRO A 57 8.65 14.54 0.22
CA PRO A 57 7.77 13.41 0.02
C PRO A 57 6.35 13.88 -0.27
N ASN A 58 5.65 13.15 -1.14
CA ASN A 58 4.23 13.41 -1.36
C ASN A 58 3.44 13.09 -0.09
N LYS A 59 2.50 13.96 0.27
CA LYS A 59 1.56 13.71 1.36
C LYS A 59 0.45 12.77 0.87
N ASN A 60 0.00 11.84 1.71
CA ASN A 60 -1.12 10.94 1.38
C ASN A 60 -2.38 11.73 0.98
N SER A 61 -2.67 12.83 1.68
CA SER A 61 -3.79 13.71 1.36
C SER A 61 -3.77 14.28 -0.07
N SER A 62 -2.59 14.45 -0.66
CA SER A 62 -2.47 14.92 -2.05
C SER A 62 -2.98 13.88 -3.04
N TYR A 63 -2.71 12.61 -2.78
CA TYR A 63 -3.22 11.49 -3.59
C TYR A 63 -4.73 11.35 -3.45
N ASP A 64 -5.24 11.42 -2.21
CA ASP A 64 -6.69 11.34 -1.97
C ASP A 64 -7.44 12.49 -2.63
N THR A 65 -6.92 13.73 -2.56
CA THR A 65 -7.51 14.89 -3.24
C THR A 65 -7.60 14.68 -4.75
N HIS A 66 -6.56 14.11 -5.35
CA HIS A 66 -6.57 13.83 -6.79
C HIS A 66 -7.56 12.70 -7.14
N LEU A 67 -7.57 11.64 -6.33
CA LEU A 67 -8.50 10.53 -6.50
C LEU A 67 -9.96 10.97 -6.38
N TYR A 68 -10.28 11.86 -5.43
CA TYR A 68 -11.64 12.40 -5.27
C TYR A 68 -12.11 13.15 -6.52
N LYS A 69 -11.23 13.93 -7.16
CA LYS A 69 -11.57 14.58 -8.44
C LYS A 69 -11.90 13.57 -9.52
N LEU A 70 -11.09 12.51 -9.64
CA LEU A 70 -11.34 11.43 -10.60
C LEU A 70 -12.65 10.69 -10.30
N CYS A 71 -12.98 10.47 -9.04
CA CYS A 71 -14.26 9.87 -8.64
C CYS A 71 -15.45 10.76 -9.05
N ASP A 72 -15.32 12.07 -8.81
CA ASP A 72 -16.36 13.04 -9.17
C ASP A 72 -16.57 13.10 -10.70
N GLU A 73 -15.47 13.14 -11.46
CA GLU A 73 -15.49 13.13 -12.93
C GLU A 73 -16.13 11.84 -13.48
N ALA A 74 -15.88 10.71 -12.82
CA ALA A 74 -16.44 9.40 -13.18
C ALA A 74 -17.87 9.17 -12.66
N GLY A 75 -18.41 10.06 -11.84
CA GLY A 75 -19.74 9.91 -11.24
C GLY A 75 -19.85 8.78 -10.22
N ILE A 76 -18.73 8.40 -9.57
CA ILE A 76 -18.68 7.31 -8.58
C ILE A 76 -18.45 7.86 -7.16
N LYS A 77 -18.85 7.07 -6.16
CA LYS A 77 -18.63 7.43 -4.76
C LYS A 77 -17.13 7.61 -4.47
N ARG A 78 -16.77 8.72 -3.82
CA ARG A 78 -15.39 8.97 -3.40
C ARG A 78 -14.88 7.91 -2.45
N PHE A 79 -13.65 7.49 -2.66
CA PHE A 79 -12.90 6.58 -1.77
C PHE A 79 -11.43 7.03 -1.68
N CYS A 80 -10.76 6.71 -0.58
CA CYS A 80 -9.36 7.11 -0.38
C CYS A 80 -8.38 6.05 -0.91
N MET A 81 -7.11 6.41 -1.07
CA MET A 81 -6.05 5.51 -1.52
C MET A 81 -5.94 4.25 -0.65
N HIS A 82 -6.28 4.35 0.63
CA HIS A 82 -6.23 3.21 1.55
C HIS A 82 -7.26 2.12 1.20
N ALA A 83 -8.36 2.46 0.52
CA ALA A 83 -9.34 1.50 0.04
C ALA A 83 -8.75 0.49 -0.95
N PHE A 84 -7.81 0.90 -1.82
CA PHE A 84 -7.10 -0.03 -2.70
C PHE A 84 -6.34 -1.10 -1.91
N ARG A 85 -5.68 -0.68 -0.83
CA ARG A 85 -4.96 -1.59 0.05
C ARG A 85 -5.91 -2.58 0.74
N HIS A 86 -7.06 -2.09 1.21
CA HIS A 86 -8.10 -2.93 1.78
C HIS A 86 -8.64 -3.93 0.77
N THR A 87 -8.98 -3.48 -0.43
CA THR A 87 -9.47 -4.35 -1.51
C THR A 87 -8.44 -5.43 -1.86
N TYR A 88 -7.16 -5.05 -1.98
CA TYR A 88 -6.09 -6.02 -2.22
C TYR A 88 -6.01 -7.07 -1.10
N ALA A 89 -6.06 -6.61 0.17
CA ALA A 89 -6.01 -7.51 1.32
C ALA A 89 -7.19 -8.48 1.35
N THR A 90 -8.42 -7.99 1.14
CA THR A 90 -9.63 -8.82 1.08
C THR A 90 -9.53 -9.86 -0.03
N ARG A 91 -9.15 -9.46 -1.24
CA ARG A 91 -8.98 -10.40 -2.36
C ARG A 91 -7.90 -11.44 -2.11
N ALA A 92 -6.80 -11.04 -1.47
CA ALA A 92 -5.74 -11.97 -1.08
C ALA A 92 -6.23 -13.03 -0.07
N ILE A 93 -7.08 -12.61 0.87
CA ILE A 93 -7.71 -13.51 1.84
C ILE A 93 -8.69 -14.49 1.14
N GLU A 94 -9.55 -13.98 0.27
CA GLU A 94 -10.53 -14.77 -0.49
C GLU A 94 -9.88 -15.90 -1.32
N ILE A 95 -8.67 -15.66 -1.86
CA ILE A 95 -7.91 -16.69 -2.58
C ILE A 95 -7.03 -17.57 -1.68
N GLY A 96 -7.19 -17.48 -0.35
CA GLY A 96 -6.51 -18.33 0.62
C GLY A 96 -5.04 -17.94 0.91
N MET A 97 -4.63 -16.70 0.66
CA MET A 97 -3.28 -16.26 1.00
C MET A 97 -3.02 -16.35 2.50
N GLN A 98 -1.90 -16.96 2.89
CA GLN A 98 -1.56 -17.11 4.29
C GLN A 98 -1.37 -15.75 5.00
N PRO A 99 -1.89 -15.56 6.25
CA PRO A 99 -1.82 -14.32 6.97
C PRO A 99 -0.40 -13.75 7.10
N LYS A 100 0.59 -14.59 7.32
CA LYS A 100 1.99 -14.20 7.47
C LYS A 100 2.60 -13.64 6.18
N VAL A 101 2.20 -14.20 5.03
CA VAL A 101 2.60 -13.72 3.71
C VAL A 101 1.96 -12.36 3.45
N LEU A 102 0.65 -12.25 3.71
CA LEU A 102 -0.10 -11.00 3.55
C LEU A 102 0.44 -9.89 4.46
N GLN A 103 0.78 -10.22 5.73
CA GLN A 103 1.43 -9.28 6.65
C GLN A 103 2.70 -8.67 6.05
N LYS A 104 3.57 -9.51 5.48
CA LYS A 104 4.83 -9.06 4.85
C LYS A 104 4.58 -8.20 3.63
N LEU A 105 3.67 -8.61 2.73
CA LEU A 105 3.33 -7.88 1.51
C LEU A 105 2.74 -6.50 1.82
N LEU A 106 1.90 -6.42 2.84
CA LEU A 106 1.29 -5.17 3.28
C LEU A 106 2.22 -4.32 4.16
N GLY A 107 3.32 -4.87 4.67
CA GLY A 107 4.21 -4.19 5.60
C GLY A 107 3.54 -3.85 6.94
N HIS A 108 2.60 -4.68 7.40
CA HIS A 108 1.96 -4.49 8.70
C HIS A 108 2.96 -4.76 9.83
N SER A 109 3.03 -3.86 10.80
CA SER A 109 3.91 -3.97 11.95
C SER A 109 3.54 -5.12 12.89
N SER A 110 2.25 -5.44 12.97
CA SER A 110 1.70 -6.52 13.77
C SER A 110 0.88 -7.47 12.91
N ILE A 111 0.96 -8.75 13.22
CA ILE A 111 0.11 -9.78 12.60
C ILE A 111 -1.37 -9.55 12.97
N GLN A 112 -1.64 -8.96 14.14
CA GLN A 112 -3.01 -8.67 14.59
C GLN A 112 -3.77 -7.83 13.57
N ILE A 113 -3.15 -6.79 13.01
CA ILE A 113 -3.76 -5.94 11.97
C ILE A 113 -4.19 -6.76 10.75
N THR A 114 -3.42 -7.79 10.41
CA THR A 114 -3.76 -8.69 9.31
C THR A 114 -4.85 -9.66 9.70
N MET A 115 -4.80 -10.21 10.92
CA MET A 115 -5.80 -11.14 11.43
C MET A 115 -7.18 -10.50 11.57
N ASP A 116 -7.26 -9.24 11.97
CA ASP A 116 -8.52 -8.49 12.03
C ASP A 116 -9.21 -8.45 10.66
N LEU A 117 -8.44 -8.33 9.57
CA LEU A 117 -8.99 -8.40 8.21
C LEU A 117 -9.57 -9.80 7.89
N TYR A 118 -8.92 -10.87 8.37
CA TYR A 118 -9.42 -12.24 8.20
C TYR A 118 -10.73 -12.47 8.94
N VAL A 119 -10.85 -11.98 10.17
CA VAL A 119 -12.08 -12.11 10.97
C VAL A 119 -13.26 -11.44 10.27
N HIS A 120 -13.06 -10.26 9.70
CA HIS A 120 -14.13 -9.55 8.97
C HIS A 120 -14.56 -10.21 7.65
N THR A 121 -13.64 -10.93 7.01
CA THR A 121 -13.91 -11.54 5.69
C THR A 121 -14.43 -12.98 5.81
N SER A 122 -14.19 -13.65 6.94
CA SER A 122 -14.41 -15.10 7.11
C SER A 122 -15.73 -15.50 7.78
N SER A 123 -16.68 -14.56 7.99
CA SER A 123 -17.99 -14.94 8.56
C SER A 123 -18.74 -15.98 7.72
N ASP A 124 -18.60 -15.94 6.39
CA ASP A 124 -19.21 -16.91 5.49
C ASP A 124 -18.37 -18.20 5.37
N SER A 125 -17.03 -18.10 5.45
CA SER A 125 -16.13 -19.26 5.37
C SER A 125 -16.10 -20.10 6.67
N LEU A 126 -16.57 -19.58 7.80
CA LEU A 126 -16.72 -20.37 9.04
C LEU A 126 -17.81 -21.43 8.88
N ARG A 127 -18.92 -21.12 8.23
CA ARG A 127 -19.98 -22.10 7.90
C ARG A 127 -19.47 -23.17 6.96
N GLU A 128 -18.82 -22.77 5.86
CA GLU A 128 -18.22 -23.72 4.90
C GLU A 128 -17.16 -24.62 5.55
N ALA A 129 -16.37 -24.10 6.49
CA ALA A 129 -15.37 -24.90 7.20
C ALA A 129 -16.02 -25.93 8.14
N VAL A 130 -17.12 -25.58 8.82
CA VAL A 130 -17.88 -26.51 9.66
C VAL A 130 -18.52 -27.58 8.81
N ASP A 131 -19.15 -27.23 7.70
CA ASP A 131 -19.78 -28.16 6.77
C ASP A 131 -18.76 -29.18 6.18
N GLN A 132 -17.51 -28.71 5.90
CA GLN A 132 -16.42 -29.60 5.46
C GLN A 132 -15.93 -30.57 6.55
N PHE A 133 -16.07 -30.24 7.83
CA PHE A 133 -15.73 -31.13 8.94
C PHE A 133 -16.77 -32.23 9.12
N GLU A 134 -18.04 -31.92 8.95
CA GLU A 134 -19.13 -32.93 9.07
C GLU A 134 -19.10 -33.97 7.95
N PHE A 135 -18.60 -33.65 6.76
CA PHE A 135 -18.47 -34.61 5.64
C PHE A 135 -17.26 -35.55 5.74
N ARG A 136 -16.37 -35.40 6.72
CA ARG A 136 -15.16 -36.25 6.90
C ARG A 136 -15.24 -37.18 8.12
N ALA A 137 -16.33 -37.16 8.85
CA ALA A 137 -16.62 -38.08 9.96
C ALA A 137 -17.52 -39.22 9.47
#